data_898f44fab4fd6a58be237113c2c36954
#
_entry.id   898f44fab4fd6a58be237113c2c36954
#
_cell.length_a   1.000
_cell.length_b   1.000
_cell.length_c   1.000
_cell.angle_alpha   90.00
_cell.angle_beta   90.00
_cell.angle_gamma   90.00
#
_symmetry.space_group_name_H-M   'P 1'
#
loop_
_entity.id
_entity.type
_entity.pdbx_description
1 polymer ?
#
loop_
_entity_poly.entity_id
_entity_poly.type
_entity_poly.pdbx_seq_one_letter_code
_entity_poly.pdbx_strand_id
1 'polypeptide(L)'
;MQPLPRRQQEVLQATVRHYVDTTEPVGSQTLVKRFGLQASPATVRSAMGALEQRGLLTQPHTSAGRVPSELGYRHYVDCLLPAPGAAANQLERELTGLSLQWAALDDLLLQLGQRLADLTGLMSLITRPEEPRSSLQAVRLVPRDDRLLVLVVEEGAASRCLNLRMPAELGAQMGALERWACEQLSSGGRQLNWGSLPRQLSSSGELLRQGLASHQQSRSSSRSGAVSLGLGGLMQQPEFERSESLRPLLQLVELEPQQVLQSTAVIERGGVWIGSEHPHPALRHCAVVQASYSSRSGSVGHVALIGPMRMAYATARSAVQAVAAYLDRLLG
;
A
#
# COMPACT_ATOMS: atom_id res chain seq x y z
N MET A 1 12.06 -24.99 -1.15
CA MET A 1 12.75 -25.37 0.12
C MET A 1 12.42 -26.81 0.49
N GLN A 2 13.35 -27.58 1.05
CA GLN A 2 13.03 -28.94 1.55
C GLN A 2 12.06 -28.81 2.74
N PRO A 3 11.05 -29.68 2.84
CA PRO A 3 10.10 -29.67 3.94
C PRO A 3 10.82 -29.89 5.28
N LEU A 4 10.41 -29.15 6.30
CA LEU A 4 10.96 -29.32 7.65
C LEU A 4 10.34 -30.55 8.31
N PRO A 5 11.12 -31.33 9.10
CA PRO A 5 10.56 -32.33 9.98
C PRO A 5 9.52 -31.72 10.95
N ARG A 6 8.47 -32.46 11.28
CA ARG A 6 7.36 -31.99 12.12
C ARG A 6 7.82 -31.27 13.39
N ARG A 7 8.81 -31.83 14.09
CA ARG A 7 9.35 -31.23 15.30
C ARG A 7 9.99 -29.86 15.07
N GLN A 8 10.72 -29.69 13.96
CA GLN A 8 11.31 -28.42 13.59
C GLN A 8 10.22 -27.39 13.21
N GLN A 9 9.14 -27.81 12.56
CA GLN A 9 7.99 -26.94 12.28
C GLN A 9 7.35 -26.44 13.58
N GLU A 10 7.06 -27.32 14.54
CA GLU A 10 6.50 -26.96 15.85
C GLU A 10 7.40 -25.98 16.61
N VAL A 11 8.71 -26.21 16.61
CA VAL A 11 9.69 -25.34 17.29
C VAL A 11 9.81 -23.98 16.60
N LEU A 12 9.86 -23.93 15.26
CA LEU A 12 9.90 -22.66 14.53
C LEU A 12 8.62 -21.85 14.76
N GLN A 13 7.46 -22.48 14.67
CA GLN A 13 6.18 -21.84 14.91
C GLN A 13 6.08 -21.28 16.34
N ALA A 14 6.50 -22.04 17.35
CA ALA A 14 6.51 -21.60 18.72
C ALA A 14 7.52 -20.45 18.94
N THR A 15 8.69 -20.48 18.29
CA THR A 15 9.71 -19.42 18.38
C THR A 15 9.19 -18.13 17.77
N VAL A 16 8.58 -18.18 16.58
CA VAL A 16 8.00 -17.00 15.93
C VAL A 16 6.90 -16.40 16.81
N ARG A 17 5.95 -17.21 17.29
CA ARG A 17 4.87 -16.73 18.16
C ARG A 17 5.40 -16.10 19.45
N HIS A 18 6.37 -16.71 20.08
CA HIS A 18 7.00 -16.15 21.29
C HIS A 18 7.60 -14.78 21.00
N TYR A 19 8.37 -14.67 19.93
CA TYR A 19 9.09 -13.42 19.60
C TYR A 19 8.13 -12.30 19.14
N VAL A 20 7.05 -12.64 18.47
CA VAL A 20 5.98 -11.68 18.13
C VAL A 20 5.35 -11.10 19.40
N ASP A 21 5.09 -11.95 20.40
CA ASP A 21 4.43 -11.54 21.63
C ASP A 21 5.35 -10.78 22.62
N THR A 22 6.64 -11.11 22.66
CA THR A 22 7.52 -10.67 23.77
C THR A 22 8.70 -9.81 23.33
N THR A 23 9.08 -9.86 22.05
CA THR A 23 10.33 -9.27 21.52
C THR A 23 11.62 -9.85 22.12
N GLU A 24 11.53 -10.90 22.93
CA GLU A 24 12.66 -11.49 23.64
C GLU A 24 13.16 -12.77 22.95
N PRO A 25 14.48 -12.95 22.83
CA PRO A 25 15.06 -14.21 22.39
C PRO A 25 14.61 -15.36 23.29
N VAL A 26 14.25 -16.50 22.71
CA VAL A 26 13.67 -17.62 23.45
C VAL A 26 14.61 -18.80 23.60
N GLY A 27 14.62 -19.40 24.80
CA GLY A 27 15.32 -20.65 25.12
C GLY A 27 14.38 -21.87 25.04
N SER A 28 14.99 -23.07 24.90
CA SER A 28 14.25 -24.34 24.77
C SER A 28 13.33 -24.65 25.96
N GLN A 29 13.70 -24.30 27.18
CA GLN A 29 12.86 -24.51 28.38
C GLN A 29 11.60 -23.66 28.35
N THR A 30 11.73 -22.39 27.93
CA THR A 30 10.60 -21.45 27.79
C THR A 30 9.62 -21.93 26.72
N LEU A 31 10.12 -22.43 25.58
CA LEU A 31 9.26 -22.99 24.53
C LEU A 31 8.45 -24.19 25.02
N VAL A 32 9.12 -25.14 25.71
CA VAL A 32 8.41 -26.30 26.26
C VAL A 32 7.31 -25.89 27.23
N LYS A 33 7.64 -25.00 28.19
CA LYS A 33 6.68 -24.55 29.21
C LYS A 33 5.52 -23.75 28.63
N ARG A 34 5.82 -22.77 27.77
CA ARG A 34 4.82 -21.81 27.25
C ARG A 34 3.86 -22.43 26.23
N PHE A 35 4.40 -23.31 25.35
CA PHE A 35 3.64 -23.87 24.22
C PHE A 35 3.25 -25.34 24.43
N GLY A 36 3.59 -25.93 25.57
CA GLY A 36 3.25 -27.32 25.88
C GLY A 36 3.83 -28.34 24.90
N LEU A 37 5.03 -28.07 24.37
CA LEU A 37 5.65 -28.95 23.38
C LEU A 37 5.91 -30.34 23.97
N GLN A 38 5.40 -31.37 23.35
CA GLN A 38 5.58 -32.78 23.74
C GLN A 38 7.00 -33.26 23.43
N ALA A 39 8.00 -32.63 24.04
CA ALA A 39 9.43 -32.94 23.88
C ALA A 39 10.24 -32.43 25.06
N SER A 40 11.40 -33.07 25.33
CA SER A 40 12.34 -32.59 26.34
C SER A 40 12.98 -31.27 25.90
N PRO A 41 13.38 -30.39 26.85
CA PRO A 41 14.13 -29.19 26.51
C PRO A 41 15.41 -29.47 25.71
N ALA A 42 16.04 -30.62 25.90
CA ALA A 42 17.21 -31.06 25.13
C ALA A 42 16.86 -31.33 23.66
N THR A 43 15.73 -32.02 23.42
CA THR A 43 15.21 -32.28 22.06
C THR A 43 14.84 -30.96 21.35
N VAL A 44 14.19 -30.04 22.05
CA VAL A 44 13.86 -28.73 21.51
C VAL A 44 15.11 -27.93 21.20
N ARG A 45 16.13 -27.95 22.06
CA ARG A 45 17.43 -27.30 21.80
C ARG A 45 18.11 -27.86 20.57
N SER A 46 18.10 -29.18 20.37
CA SER A 46 18.64 -29.83 19.17
C SER A 46 17.88 -29.36 17.90
N ALA A 47 16.54 -29.29 17.95
CA ALA A 47 15.72 -28.78 16.84
C ALA A 47 16.04 -27.31 16.56
N MET A 48 16.19 -26.45 17.57
CA MET A 48 16.60 -25.05 17.40
C MET A 48 17.98 -24.93 16.74
N GLY A 49 18.95 -25.77 17.12
CA GLY A 49 20.29 -25.83 16.49
C GLY A 49 20.20 -26.23 15.00
N ALA A 50 19.37 -27.21 14.67
CA ALA A 50 19.15 -27.61 13.28
C ALA A 50 18.46 -26.52 12.46
N LEU A 51 17.52 -25.75 13.03
CA LEU A 51 16.88 -24.60 12.39
C LEU A 51 17.88 -23.44 12.17
N GLU A 52 18.79 -23.23 13.13
CA GLU A 52 19.87 -22.24 13.02
C GLU A 52 20.85 -22.60 11.90
N GLN A 53 21.28 -23.87 11.80
CA GLN A 53 22.11 -24.36 10.70
C GLN A 53 21.47 -24.17 9.32
N ARG A 54 20.13 -24.19 9.25
CA ARG A 54 19.37 -23.90 8.03
C ARG A 54 19.12 -22.40 7.81
N GLY A 55 19.63 -21.54 8.69
CA GLY A 55 19.44 -20.10 8.61
C GLY A 55 18.02 -19.61 8.96
N LEU A 56 17.15 -20.45 9.56
CA LEU A 56 15.78 -20.10 9.91
C LEU A 56 15.68 -19.43 11.29
N LEU A 57 16.65 -19.67 12.16
CA LEU A 57 16.82 -18.99 13.44
C LEU A 57 18.21 -18.36 13.50
N THR A 58 18.35 -17.32 14.31
CA THR A 58 19.63 -16.68 14.63
C THR A 58 19.78 -16.53 16.14
N GLN A 59 21.00 -16.47 16.62
CA GLN A 59 21.32 -16.18 18.01
C GLN A 59 21.93 -14.78 18.08
N PRO A 60 21.24 -13.77 18.66
CA PRO A 60 21.75 -12.39 18.69
C PRO A 60 23.08 -12.26 19.46
N HIS A 61 23.24 -13.03 20.55
CA HIS A 61 24.43 -13.08 21.39
C HIS A 61 24.66 -14.49 21.92
N THR A 62 25.90 -14.85 22.22
CA THR A 62 26.32 -16.20 22.66
C THR A 62 25.52 -16.73 23.85
N SER A 63 25.08 -15.90 24.76
CA SER A 63 24.25 -16.26 25.93
C SER A 63 22.76 -16.08 25.73
N ALA A 64 22.32 -15.48 24.60
CA ALA A 64 20.92 -15.24 24.31
C ALA A 64 20.21 -16.52 23.82
N GLY A 65 18.89 -16.53 23.93
CA GLY A 65 18.04 -17.47 23.21
C GLY A 65 18.17 -17.30 21.68
N ARG A 66 17.21 -17.82 20.97
CA ARG A 66 17.15 -17.67 19.50
C ARG A 66 15.97 -16.81 19.07
N VAL A 67 16.14 -16.14 17.94
CA VAL A 67 15.12 -15.32 17.29
C VAL A 67 14.93 -15.80 15.84
N PRO A 68 13.75 -15.59 15.23
CA PRO A 68 13.54 -15.89 13.82
C PRO A 68 14.40 -14.99 12.93
N SER A 69 14.96 -15.56 11.87
CA SER A 69 15.58 -14.81 10.77
C SER A 69 14.53 -14.38 9.73
N GLU A 70 14.90 -13.58 8.74
CA GLU A 70 14.04 -13.27 7.59
C GLU A 70 13.56 -14.55 6.88
N LEU A 71 14.46 -15.50 6.65
CA LEU A 71 14.13 -16.82 6.09
C LEU A 71 13.20 -17.62 6.99
N GLY A 72 13.36 -17.51 8.32
CA GLY A 72 12.49 -18.14 9.31
C GLY A 72 11.08 -17.58 9.25
N TYR A 73 10.92 -16.26 9.17
CA TYR A 73 9.61 -15.61 8.96
C TYR A 73 9.00 -16.00 7.62
N ARG A 74 9.78 -16.03 6.54
CA ARG A 74 9.30 -16.45 5.21
C ARG A 74 8.77 -17.88 5.25
N HIS A 75 9.53 -18.81 5.81
CA HIS A 75 9.07 -20.21 5.94
C HIS A 75 7.82 -20.33 6.81
N TYR A 76 7.74 -19.54 7.88
CA TYR A 76 6.55 -19.49 8.74
C TYR A 76 5.32 -19.00 7.98
N VAL A 77 5.43 -17.92 7.21
CA VAL A 77 4.33 -17.36 6.43
C VAL A 77 3.86 -18.32 5.33
N ASP A 78 4.79 -18.97 4.64
CA ASP A 78 4.46 -19.83 3.50
C ASP A 78 3.90 -21.21 3.92
N CYS A 79 4.38 -21.77 5.04
CA CYS A 79 4.13 -23.17 5.37
C CYS A 79 3.46 -23.40 6.73
N LEU A 80 3.57 -22.46 7.67
CA LEU A 80 3.21 -22.70 9.08
C LEU A 80 2.21 -21.67 9.63
N LEU A 81 1.65 -20.81 8.77
CA LEU A 81 0.75 -19.76 9.22
C LEU A 81 -0.52 -20.38 9.82
N PRO A 82 -0.87 -20.07 11.07
CA PRO A 82 -2.09 -20.57 11.68
C PRO A 82 -3.33 -19.93 11.04
N ALA A 83 -4.50 -20.52 11.31
CA ALA A 83 -5.77 -19.89 10.97
C ALA A 83 -5.86 -18.47 11.60
N PRO A 84 -6.59 -17.53 10.97
CA PRO A 84 -6.80 -16.20 11.50
C PRO A 84 -7.33 -16.23 12.94
N GLY A 85 -6.81 -15.32 13.77
CA GLY A 85 -7.27 -15.20 15.16
C GLY A 85 -8.64 -14.54 15.27
N ALA A 86 -9.18 -14.52 16.50
CA ALA A 86 -10.50 -13.93 16.81
C ALA A 86 -10.62 -12.45 16.35
N ALA A 87 -9.55 -11.68 16.43
CA ALA A 87 -9.54 -10.28 16.04
C ALA A 87 -9.80 -10.09 14.52
N ALA A 88 -9.22 -10.93 13.67
CA ALA A 88 -9.48 -10.88 12.23
C ALA A 88 -10.92 -11.26 11.89
N ASN A 89 -11.48 -12.27 12.56
CA ASN A 89 -12.88 -12.68 12.42
C ASN A 89 -13.86 -11.61 12.95
N GLN A 90 -13.44 -10.84 13.95
CA GLN A 90 -14.21 -9.71 14.45
C GLN A 90 -14.27 -8.58 13.43
N LEU A 91 -13.13 -8.21 12.83
CA LEU A 91 -13.07 -7.18 11.78
C LEU A 91 -13.96 -7.57 10.59
N GLU A 92 -13.91 -8.82 10.14
CA GLU A 92 -14.75 -9.29 9.04
C GLU A 92 -16.26 -9.15 9.36
N ARG A 93 -16.66 -9.47 10.59
CA ARG A 93 -18.04 -9.27 11.06
C ARG A 93 -18.42 -7.79 11.15
N GLU A 94 -17.54 -6.95 11.64
CA GLU A 94 -17.75 -5.51 11.71
C GLU A 94 -17.87 -4.90 10.30
N LEU A 95 -17.04 -5.32 9.34
CA LEU A 95 -17.12 -4.87 7.96
C LEU A 95 -18.43 -5.29 7.28
N THR A 96 -18.91 -6.50 7.54
CA THR A 96 -20.20 -7.00 7.00
C THR A 96 -21.41 -6.27 7.60
N GLY A 97 -21.30 -5.80 8.85
CA GLY A 97 -22.35 -5.03 9.54
C GLY A 97 -22.33 -3.53 9.28
N LEU A 98 -21.32 -3.03 8.58
CA LEU A 98 -21.22 -1.61 8.30
C LEU A 98 -22.21 -1.18 7.21
N SER A 99 -23.34 -0.59 7.64
CA SER A 99 -24.10 0.33 6.79
C SER A 99 -23.35 1.67 6.76
N LEU A 100 -22.25 1.72 6.00
CA LEU A 100 -21.45 2.94 5.93
C LEU A 100 -22.24 4.00 5.14
N GLN A 101 -22.75 5.00 5.85
CA GLN A 101 -23.08 6.28 5.27
C GLN A 101 -21.77 7.04 5.08
N TRP A 102 -21.18 6.90 3.92
CA TRP A 102 -20.01 7.67 3.52
C TRP A 102 -20.41 8.65 2.42
N ALA A 103 -20.01 9.91 2.58
CA ALA A 103 -20.30 10.96 1.61
C ALA A 103 -19.28 10.96 0.46
N ALA A 104 -18.07 10.45 0.71
CA ALA A 104 -16.99 10.36 -0.26
C ALA A 104 -16.15 9.09 -0.03
N LEU A 105 -15.55 8.56 -1.11
CA LEU A 105 -14.66 7.39 -1.04
C LEU A 105 -13.51 7.61 -0.04
N ASP A 106 -13.00 8.83 0.07
CA ASP A 106 -11.93 9.17 1.00
C ASP A 106 -12.29 8.94 2.45
N ASP A 107 -13.51 9.31 2.84
CA ASP A 107 -14.00 9.10 4.21
C ASP A 107 -14.07 7.60 4.52
N LEU A 108 -14.48 6.79 3.55
CA LEU A 108 -14.51 5.34 3.67
C LEU A 108 -13.10 4.78 3.85
N LEU A 109 -12.15 5.16 2.98
CA LEU A 109 -10.77 4.69 3.05
C LEU A 109 -10.10 5.09 4.36
N LEU A 110 -10.37 6.31 4.87
CA LEU A 110 -9.92 6.77 6.18
C LEU A 110 -10.46 5.89 7.31
N GLN A 111 -11.77 5.62 7.33
CA GLN A 111 -12.38 4.78 8.36
C GLN A 111 -11.84 3.34 8.34
N LEU A 112 -11.69 2.76 7.16
CA LEU A 112 -11.13 1.42 7.01
C LEU A 112 -9.66 1.36 7.43
N GLY A 113 -8.87 2.36 7.05
CA GLY A 113 -7.48 2.49 7.46
C GLY A 113 -7.31 2.63 8.96
N GLN A 114 -8.16 3.44 9.61
CA GLN A 114 -8.15 3.59 11.06
C GLN A 114 -8.46 2.27 11.77
N ARG A 115 -9.49 1.55 11.32
CA ARG A 115 -9.85 0.24 11.92
C ARG A 115 -8.75 -0.80 11.75
N LEU A 116 -8.10 -0.84 10.58
CA LEU A 116 -6.94 -1.70 10.36
C LEU A 116 -5.80 -1.38 11.33
N ALA A 117 -5.48 -0.09 11.49
CA ALA A 117 -4.43 0.36 12.39
C ALA A 117 -4.76 0.04 13.86
N ASP A 118 -5.97 0.32 14.29
CA ASP A 118 -6.42 0.08 15.68
C ASP A 118 -6.42 -1.42 16.03
N LEU A 119 -6.86 -2.26 15.08
CA LEU A 119 -6.91 -3.71 15.28
C LEU A 119 -5.52 -4.34 15.37
N THR A 120 -4.59 -3.86 14.56
CA THR A 120 -3.29 -4.54 14.36
C THR A 120 -2.14 -3.87 15.10
N GLY A 121 -2.31 -2.61 15.52
CA GLY A 121 -1.21 -1.77 16.03
C GLY A 121 -0.15 -1.45 14.98
N LEU A 122 -0.46 -1.66 13.69
CA LEU A 122 0.44 -1.46 12.56
C LEU A 122 0.02 -0.22 11.76
N MET A 123 0.93 0.25 10.93
CA MET A 123 0.61 1.33 9.99
C MET A 123 -0.20 0.76 8.82
N SER A 124 -1.36 1.33 8.55
CA SER A 124 -2.19 1.01 7.40
C SER A 124 -1.92 1.97 6.23
N LEU A 125 -1.94 1.43 5.02
CA LEU A 125 -1.82 2.17 3.78
C LEU A 125 -2.90 1.67 2.81
N ILE A 126 -3.82 2.54 2.42
CA ILE A 126 -4.87 2.21 1.45
C ILE A 126 -4.77 3.20 0.30
N THR A 127 -4.58 2.70 -0.93
CA THR A 127 -4.60 3.56 -2.13
C THR A 127 -5.96 3.52 -2.78
N ARG A 128 -6.33 4.61 -3.44
CA ARG A 128 -7.48 4.61 -4.35
C ARG A 128 -7.19 3.71 -5.56
N PRO A 129 -8.24 3.15 -6.20
CA PRO A 129 -8.07 2.52 -7.50
C PRO A 129 -7.46 3.53 -8.48
N GLU A 130 -6.35 3.17 -9.12
CA GLU A 130 -5.80 4.00 -10.19
C GLU A 130 -6.76 3.96 -11.37
N GLU A 131 -7.49 5.04 -11.59
CA GLU A 131 -8.26 5.17 -12.82
C GLU A 131 -7.30 5.09 -14.02
N PRO A 132 -7.62 4.27 -15.04
CA PRO A 132 -6.89 4.29 -16.30
C PRO A 132 -6.85 5.74 -16.77
N ARG A 133 -5.77 6.16 -17.41
CA ARG A 133 -5.59 7.54 -17.90
C ARG A 133 -6.88 7.98 -18.57
N SER A 134 -7.64 8.81 -17.88
CA SER A 134 -8.95 9.25 -18.34
C SER A 134 -8.77 9.94 -19.68
N SER A 135 -9.51 9.47 -20.67
CA SER A 135 -9.52 10.11 -22.00
C SER A 135 -10.21 11.47 -21.87
N LEU A 136 -9.61 12.49 -22.46
CA LEU A 136 -10.25 13.78 -22.57
C LEU A 136 -11.48 13.63 -23.48
N GLN A 137 -12.66 13.98 -22.97
CA GLN A 137 -13.89 14.02 -23.77
C GLN A 137 -14.17 15.41 -24.32
N ALA A 138 -13.94 16.45 -23.51
CA ALA A 138 -14.14 17.82 -23.93
C ALA A 138 -13.24 18.78 -23.16
N VAL A 139 -12.89 19.88 -23.81
CA VAL A 139 -12.19 21.01 -23.20
C VAL A 139 -12.97 22.26 -23.54
N ARG A 140 -13.29 23.09 -22.53
CA ARG A 140 -13.92 24.40 -22.70
C ARG A 140 -12.98 25.47 -22.17
N LEU A 141 -12.83 26.55 -22.93
CA LEU A 141 -11.93 27.65 -22.63
C LEU A 141 -12.75 28.93 -22.40
N VAL A 142 -12.76 29.45 -21.19
CA VAL A 142 -13.48 30.67 -20.83
C VAL A 142 -12.44 31.73 -20.44
N PRO A 143 -12.09 32.65 -21.35
CA PRO A 143 -11.19 33.77 -21.02
C PRO A 143 -11.94 34.78 -20.13
N ARG A 144 -11.21 35.27 -19.09
CA ARG A 144 -11.75 36.25 -18.17
C ARG A 144 -10.59 37.14 -17.66
N ASP A 145 -10.56 38.38 -18.14
CA ASP A 145 -9.52 39.37 -17.83
C ASP A 145 -8.09 38.81 -18.06
N ASP A 146 -7.29 38.67 -17.02
CA ASP A 146 -5.94 38.10 -17.03
C ASP A 146 -5.91 36.60 -16.75
N ARG A 147 -7.07 35.90 -16.81
CA ARG A 147 -7.23 34.49 -16.47
C ARG A 147 -7.95 33.70 -17.55
N LEU A 148 -7.57 32.45 -17.65
CA LEU A 148 -8.23 31.45 -18.47
C LEU A 148 -8.79 30.35 -17.58
N LEU A 149 -10.11 30.19 -17.57
CA LEU A 149 -10.76 29.04 -16.96
C LEU A 149 -10.84 27.93 -18.00
N VAL A 150 -10.19 26.79 -17.71
CA VAL A 150 -10.19 25.62 -18.56
C VAL A 150 -11.05 24.55 -17.89
N LEU A 151 -12.24 24.30 -18.43
CA LEU A 151 -13.06 23.19 -18.00
C LEU A 151 -12.65 21.94 -18.75
N VAL A 152 -12.19 20.95 -18.03
CA VAL A 152 -11.75 19.64 -18.57
C VAL A 152 -12.80 18.61 -18.22
N VAL A 153 -13.35 17.94 -19.23
CA VAL A 153 -14.27 16.81 -19.08
C VAL A 153 -13.51 15.55 -19.47
N GLU A 154 -13.45 14.61 -18.55
CA GLU A 154 -12.78 13.32 -18.75
C GLU A 154 -13.80 12.18 -18.67
N GLU A 155 -13.53 11.09 -19.38
CA GLU A 155 -14.39 9.90 -19.37
C GLU A 155 -14.40 9.26 -17.98
N GLY A 156 -15.60 9.07 -17.40
CA GLY A 156 -15.75 8.45 -16.08
C GLY A 156 -15.35 9.30 -14.88
N ALA A 157 -14.91 10.56 -15.09
CA ALA A 157 -14.48 11.45 -14.02
C ALA A 157 -15.37 12.70 -13.92
N ALA A 158 -15.38 13.34 -12.74
CA ALA A 158 -16.04 14.63 -12.57
C ALA A 158 -15.34 15.71 -13.39
N SER A 159 -16.11 16.60 -14.01
CA SER A 159 -15.59 17.78 -14.71
C SER A 159 -14.76 18.65 -13.77
N ARG A 160 -13.61 19.11 -14.24
CA ARG A 160 -12.70 19.94 -13.45
C ARG A 160 -12.43 21.27 -14.10
N CYS A 161 -12.22 22.30 -13.27
CA CYS A 161 -11.91 23.65 -13.72
C CYS A 161 -10.47 24.00 -13.31
N LEU A 162 -9.63 24.32 -14.31
CA LEU A 162 -8.28 24.86 -14.10
C LEU A 162 -8.33 26.38 -14.25
N ASN A 163 -7.60 27.08 -13.42
CA ASN A 163 -7.50 28.53 -13.47
C ASN A 163 -6.05 28.90 -13.83
N LEU A 164 -5.81 29.29 -15.06
CA LEU A 164 -4.51 29.66 -15.59
C LEU A 164 -4.40 31.17 -15.70
N ARG A 165 -3.23 31.72 -15.43
CA ARG A 165 -2.93 33.12 -15.72
C ARG A 165 -2.71 33.27 -17.23
N MET A 166 -3.41 34.21 -17.84
CA MET A 166 -3.40 34.39 -19.29
C MET A 166 -3.02 35.83 -19.64
N PRO A 167 -2.04 36.07 -20.53
CA PRO A 167 -1.82 37.39 -21.13
C PRO A 167 -3.06 37.85 -21.90
N ALA A 168 -3.47 39.10 -21.73
CA ALA A 168 -4.68 39.64 -22.35
C ALA A 168 -4.67 39.54 -23.89
N GLU A 169 -3.48 39.56 -24.50
CA GLU A 169 -3.26 39.43 -25.94
C GLU A 169 -3.72 38.09 -26.51
N LEU A 170 -3.75 37.06 -25.69
CA LEU A 170 -4.16 35.70 -26.12
C LEU A 170 -5.69 35.50 -26.09
N GLY A 171 -6.43 36.37 -25.44
CA GLY A 171 -7.89 36.25 -25.30
C GLY A 171 -8.63 36.02 -26.59
N ALA A 172 -8.25 36.73 -27.65
CA ALA A 172 -8.87 36.61 -28.97
C ALA A 172 -8.65 35.24 -29.65
N GLN A 173 -7.61 34.51 -29.24
CA GLN A 173 -7.25 33.19 -29.82
C GLN A 173 -7.98 32.03 -29.13
N MET A 174 -8.62 32.25 -27.96
CA MET A 174 -9.18 31.17 -27.14
C MET A 174 -10.32 30.43 -27.85
N GLY A 175 -11.19 31.13 -28.60
CA GLY A 175 -12.25 30.48 -29.34
C GLY A 175 -11.76 29.62 -30.51
N ALA A 176 -10.64 29.99 -31.14
CA ALA A 176 -10.01 29.18 -32.18
C ALA A 176 -9.27 27.95 -31.60
N LEU A 177 -8.60 28.13 -30.47
CA LEU A 177 -7.94 27.05 -29.75
C LEU A 177 -8.96 26.02 -29.21
N GLU A 178 -10.09 26.48 -28.68
CA GLU A 178 -11.16 25.59 -28.22
C GLU A 178 -11.76 24.75 -29.38
N ARG A 179 -12.02 25.36 -30.51
CA ARG A 179 -12.52 24.63 -31.71
C ARG A 179 -11.50 23.56 -32.14
N TRP A 180 -10.23 23.92 -32.26
CA TRP A 180 -9.16 22.95 -32.57
C TRP A 180 -9.14 21.78 -31.57
N ALA A 181 -9.21 22.06 -30.27
CA ALA A 181 -9.23 21.02 -29.26
C ALA A 181 -10.47 20.13 -29.35
N CYS A 182 -11.66 20.71 -29.57
CA CYS A 182 -12.90 19.96 -29.75
C CYS A 182 -12.86 19.07 -30.99
N GLU A 183 -12.32 19.53 -32.11
CA GLU A 183 -12.17 18.76 -33.36
C GLU A 183 -11.28 17.54 -33.14
N GLN A 184 -10.16 17.70 -32.42
CA GLN A 184 -9.27 16.60 -32.08
C GLN A 184 -9.95 15.52 -31.21
N LEU A 185 -10.75 15.92 -30.25
CA LEU A 185 -11.44 15.02 -29.35
C LEU A 185 -12.66 14.36 -30.02
N SER A 186 -13.38 15.09 -30.90
CA SER A 186 -14.53 14.56 -31.62
C SER A 186 -14.15 13.51 -32.66
N SER A 187 -12.91 13.53 -33.18
CA SER A 187 -12.41 12.54 -34.13
C SER A 187 -11.96 11.23 -33.47
N GLY A 188 -12.30 10.98 -32.20
CA GLY A 188 -11.96 9.78 -31.46
C GLY A 188 -10.57 9.83 -30.81
N GLY A 189 -9.94 11.00 -30.80
CA GLY A 189 -8.69 11.24 -30.07
C GLY A 189 -8.92 11.22 -28.57
N ARG A 190 -8.17 10.36 -27.85
CA ARG A 190 -8.19 10.33 -26.37
C ARG A 190 -7.27 11.36 -25.74
N GLN A 191 -6.45 12.04 -26.56
CA GLN A 191 -5.47 13.06 -26.18
C GLN A 191 -5.35 14.10 -27.29
N LEU A 192 -4.98 15.34 -26.93
CA LEU A 192 -4.71 16.39 -27.91
C LEU A 192 -3.39 16.13 -28.64
N ASN A 193 -3.42 16.10 -29.97
CA ASN A 193 -2.23 15.99 -30.80
C ASN A 193 -1.63 17.40 -31.04
N TRP A 194 -0.70 17.79 -30.18
CA TRP A 194 -0.05 19.09 -30.23
C TRP A 194 0.76 19.32 -31.52
N GLY A 195 1.13 18.26 -32.24
CA GLY A 195 1.81 18.37 -33.53
C GLY A 195 0.92 18.92 -34.66
N SER A 196 -0.40 18.84 -34.49
CA SER A 196 -1.38 19.37 -35.46
C SER A 196 -1.84 20.81 -35.13
N LEU A 197 -1.27 21.44 -34.10
CA LEU A 197 -1.64 22.78 -33.68
C LEU A 197 -1.25 23.82 -34.75
N PRO A 198 -2.18 24.68 -35.22
CA PRO A 198 -1.86 25.76 -36.14
C PRO A 198 -0.81 26.71 -35.57
N ARG A 199 0.16 27.13 -36.39
CA ARG A 199 1.26 28.02 -35.96
C ARG A 199 0.76 29.32 -35.33
N GLN A 200 -0.38 29.83 -35.76
CA GLN A 200 -1.01 31.06 -35.23
C GLN A 200 -1.48 30.89 -33.78
N LEU A 201 -1.71 29.66 -33.33
CA LEU A 201 -2.18 29.32 -31.99
C LEU A 201 -1.06 28.78 -31.09
N SER A 202 0.22 28.85 -31.51
CA SER A 202 1.33 28.24 -30.78
C SER A 202 1.48 28.76 -29.35
N SER A 203 1.38 30.08 -29.13
CA SER A 203 1.50 30.67 -27.79
C SER A 203 0.32 30.30 -26.89
N SER A 204 -0.90 30.35 -27.40
CA SER A 204 -2.10 29.98 -26.66
C SER A 204 -2.20 28.46 -26.41
N GLY A 205 -1.71 27.67 -27.37
CA GLY A 205 -1.62 26.22 -27.24
C GLY A 205 -0.57 25.79 -26.20
N GLU A 206 0.56 26.48 -26.15
CA GLU A 206 1.58 26.22 -25.11
C GLU A 206 1.07 26.52 -23.71
N LEU A 207 0.30 27.62 -23.53
CA LEU A 207 -0.37 27.92 -22.26
C LEU A 207 -1.30 26.79 -21.84
N LEU A 208 -2.14 26.32 -22.75
CA LEU A 208 -3.06 25.20 -22.48
C LEU A 208 -2.32 23.91 -22.19
N ARG A 209 -1.25 23.61 -22.94
CA ARG A 209 -0.39 22.42 -22.76
C ARG A 209 0.25 22.41 -21.36
N GLN A 210 0.83 23.54 -20.96
CA GLN A 210 1.43 23.68 -19.64
C GLN A 210 0.39 23.55 -18.51
N GLY A 211 -0.79 24.15 -18.69
CA GLY A 211 -1.88 24.01 -17.73
C GLY A 211 -2.36 22.57 -17.58
N LEU A 212 -2.56 21.86 -18.67
CA LEU A 212 -2.93 20.44 -18.64
C LEU A 212 -1.82 19.57 -18.08
N ALA A 213 -0.55 19.82 -18.41
CA ALA A 213 0.59 19.10 -17.88
C ALA A 213 0.75 19.33 -16.36
N SER A 214 0.65 20.57 -15.89
CA SER A 214 0.67 20.91 -14.46
C SER A 214 -0.50 20.26 -13.72
N HIS A 215 -1.68 20.20 -14.35
CA HIS A 215 -2.81 19.48 -13.80
C HIS A 215 -2.55 17.98 -13.71
N GLN A 216 -1.97 17.37 -14.73
CA GLN A 216 -1.57 15.96 -14.70
C GLN A 216 -0.48 15.68 -13.66
N GLN A 217 0.49 16.59 -13.50
CA GLN A 217 1.49 16.50 -12.43
C GLN A 217 0.89 16.70 -11.03
N SER A 218 -0.01 17.66 -10.86
CA SER A 218 -0.76 17.83 -9.61
C SER A 218 -1.67 16.63 -9.32
N ARG A 219 -2.19 15.96 -10.34
CA ARG A 219 -2.88 14.68 -10.20
C ARG A 219 -1.94 13.54 -9.83
N SER A 220 -0.73 13.48 -10.36
CA SER A 220 0.26 12.46 -9.96
C SER A 220 0.82 12.74 -8.55
N SER A 221 0.94 13.96 -8.12
CA SER A 221 1.31 14.32 -6.74
C SER A 221 0.11 14.31 -5.76
N SER A 222 -1.10 14.65 -6.17
CA SER A 222 -2.36 14.40 -5.44
C SER A 222 -2.89 12.98 -5.63
N ARG A 223 -2.36 12.22 -6.58
CA ARG A 223 -2.54 10.77 -6.81
C ARG A 223 -1.76 9.91 -5.85
N SER A 224 -1.02 10.49 -4.96
CA SER A 224 -0.78 9.93 -3.65
C SER A 224 -2.09 9.87 -2.86
N GLY A 225 -3.20 9.48 -3.54
CA GLY A 225 -4.50 9.15 -2.94
C GLY A 225 -4.39 7.91 -2.05
N ALA A 226 -3.27 7.82 -1.36
CA ALA A 226 -3.01 6.85 -0.33
C ALA A 226 -3.35 7.47 1.01
N VAL A 227 -4.22 6.80 1.74
CA VAL A 227 -4.52 7.08 3.13
C VAL A 227 -3.56 6.26 3.97
N SER A 228 -2.69 6.93 4.74
CA SER A 228 -1.78 6.28 5.68
C SER A 228 -2.17 6.63 7.12
N LEU A 229 -2.38 5.62 7.97
CA LEU A 229 -2.82 5.77 9.35
C LEU A 229 -2.06 4.80 10.26
N GLY A 230 -2.08 5.06 11.59
CA GLY A 230 -1.46 4.16 12.56
C GLY A 230 0.03 4.40 12.78
N LEU A 231 0.57 5.54 12.37
CA LEU A 231 1.97 5.90 12.62
C LEU A 231 2.32 5.85 14.11
N GLY A 232 1.42 6.31 14.99
CA GLY A 232 1.63 6.26 16.43
C GLY A 232 1.83 4.85 16.97
N GLY A 233 1.10 3.87 16.45
CA GLY A 233 1.29 2.45 16.79
C GLY A 233 2.63 1.91 16.31
N LEU A 234 3.06 2.30 15.10
CA LEU A 234 4.37 1.92 14.57
C LEU A 234 5.52 2.49 15.42
N MET A 235 5.42 3.75 15.84
CA MET A 235 6.43 4.41 16.68
C MET A 235 6.57 3.78 18.08
N GLN A 236 5.54 3.10 18.57
CA GLN A 236 5.60 2.38 19.86
C GLN A 236 6.31 1.02 19.74
N GLN A 237 6.61 0.57 18.54
CA GLN A 237 7.35 -0.69 18.36
C GLN A 237 8.84 -0.50 18.67
N PRO A 238 9.48 -1.40 19.44
CA PRO A 238 10.87 -1.26 19.84
C PRO A 238 11.86 -1.10 18.69
N GLU A 239 11.57 -1.69 17.54
CA GLU A 239 12.40 -1.61 16.33
C GLU A 239 12.48 -0.21 15.74
N PHE A 240 11.50 0.64 16.05
CA PHE A 240 11.37 2.00 15.55
C PHE A 240 11.62 3.09 16.60
N GLU A 241 12.09 2.73 17.79
CA GLU A 241 12.52 3.70 18.82
C GLU A 241 13.62 4.64 18.32
N ARG A 242 14.49 4.14 17.41
CA ARG A 242 15.54 4.94 16.79
C ARG A 242 14.99 5.68 15.57
N SER A 243 15.07 7.01 15.61
CA SER A 243 14.59 7.88 14.52
C SER A 243 15.26 7.60 13.16
N GLU A 244 16.47 7.04 13.15
CA GLU A 244 17.20 6.68 11.93
C GLU A 244 16.49 5.59 11.11
N SER A 245 15.81 4.65 11.75
CA SER A 245 15.06 3.59 11.08
C SER A 245 13.70 4.06 10.58
N LEU A 246 13.06 4.99 11.30
CA LEU A 246 11.71 5.46 11.02
C LEU A 246 11.68 6.53 9.92
N ARG A 247 12.65 7.47 9.91
CA ARG A 247 12.65 8.61 8.99
C ARG A 247 12.60 8.23 7.50
N PRO A 248 13.38 7.27 6.99
CA PRO A 248 13.31 6.84 5.59
C PRO A 248 11.94 6.22 5.24
N LEU A 249 11.35 5.48 6.19
CA LEU A 249 10.02 4.88 6.01
C LEU A 249 8.94 5.96 5.90
N LEU A 250 8.98 6.97 6.78
CA LEU A 250 8.02 8.08 6.74
C LEU A 250 8.11 8.85 5.42
N GLN A 251 9.32 9.21 4.99
CA GLN A 251 9.52 9.89 3.73
C GLN A 251 8.96 9.07 2.54
N LEU A 252 9.18 7.75 2.54
CA LEU A 252 8.66 6.88 1.50
C LEU A 252 7.12 6.88 1.48
N VAL A 253 6.49 6.72 2.64
CA VAL A 253 5.03 6.65 2.74
C VAL A 253 4.35 7.99 2.43
N GLU A 254 4.97 9.10 2.82
CA GLU A 254 4.44 10.44 2.56
C GLU A 254 4.62 10.89 1.11
N LEU A 255 5.80 10.64 0.53
CA LEU A 255 6.15 11.17 -0.78
C LEU A 255 5.85 10.18 -1.91
N GLU A 256 6.07 8.89 -1.69
CA GLU A 256 6.01 7.86 -2.72
C GLU A 256 5.33 6.57 -2.23
N PRO A 257 4.09 6.63 -1.69
CA PRO A 257 3.41 5.47 -1.11
C PRO A 257 3.24 4.31 -2.11
N GLN A 258 3.24 4.60 -3.41
CA GLN A 258 3.16 3.56 -4.44
C GLN A 258 4.42 2.68 -4.50
N GLN A 259 5.57 3.16 -4.07
CA GLN A 259 6.79 2.34 -3.99
C GLN A 259 6.77 1.32 -2.84
N VAL A 260 5.89 1.51 -1.86
CA VAL A 260 5.62 0.51 -0.82
C VAL A 260 4.85 -0.69 -1.39
N LEU A 261 4.05 -0.44 -2.42
CA LEU A 261 3.11 -1.39 -2.99
C LEU A 261 3.70 -2.01 -4.27
N GLN A 262 3.78 -3.33 -4.31
CA GLN A 262 4.31 -4.06 -5.47
C GLN A 262 3.17 -4.78 -6.19
N SER A 263 2.82 -4.30 -7.37
CA SER A 263 1.66 -4.83 -8.12
C SER A 263 1.90 -6.19 -8.79
N THR A 264 3.12 -6.48 -9.26
CA THR A 264 3.41 -7.67 -10.09
C THR A 264 3.84 -8.90 -9.28
N ALA A 265 4.51 -8.74 -8.16
CA ALA A 265 5.02 -9.87 -7.36
C ALA A 265 4.10 -10.28 -6.21
N VAL A 266 2.94 -9.63 -6.07
CA VAL A 266 1.94 -9.90 -5.01
C VAL A 266 1.40 -11.32 -5.10
N ILE A 267 1.17 -11.81 -6.32
CA ILE A 267 0.59 -13.14 -6.57
C ILE A 267 1.57 -14.26 -6.19
N GLU A 268 2.86 -14.09 -6.51
CA GLU A 268 3.87 -15.12 -6.28
C GLU A 268 4.24 -15.30 -4.80
N ARG A 269 4.14 -14.23 -4.00
CA ARG A 269 4.53 -14.22 -2.56
C ARG A 269 3.35 -14.13 -1.59
N GLY A 270 2.12 -14.38 -2.06
CA GLY A 270 0.93 -14.35 -1.21
C GLY A 270 0.66 -13.00 -0.55
N GLY A 271 1.15 -11.89 -1.14
CA GLY A 271 0.94 -10.53 -0.65
C GLY A 271 1.78 -10.15 0.57
N VAL A 272 2.85 -10.87 0.89
CA VAL A 272 3.71 -10.59 2.05
C VAL A 272 5.15 -10.38 1.62
N TRP A 273 5.77 -9.30 2.09
CA TRP A 273 7.17 -8.95 1.92
C TRP A 273 7.85 -8.88 3.29
N ILE A 274 9.02 -9.44 3.44
CA ILE A 274 9.73 -9.53 4.72
C ILE A 274 11.16 -9.02 4.53
N GLY A 275 11.50 -7.95 5.22
CA GLY A 275 12.85 -7.40 5.25
C GLY A 275 13.42 -7.12 3.87
N SER A 276 14.56 -7.73 3.59
CA SER A 276 15.32 -7.54 2.34
C SER A 276 14.63 -8.06 1.08
N GLU A 277 13.50 -8.74 1.18
CA GLU A 277 12.71 -9.15 0.02
C GLU A 277 12.06 -7.96 -0.70
N HIS A 278 11.82 -6.88 0.03
CA HIS A 278 11.27 -5.66 -0.56
C HIS A 278 12.40 -4.88 -1.27
N PRO A 279 12.19 -4.43 -2.52
CA PRO A 279 13.23 -3.74 -3.29
C PRO A 279 13.62 -2.38 -2.70
N HIS A 280 12.70 -1.72 -1.99
CA HIS A 280 12.99 -0.40 -1.43
C HIS A 280 13.76 -0.49 -0.11
N PRO A 281 14.94 0.18 0.02
CA PRO A 281 15.83 0.04 1.18
C PRO A 281 15.22 0.53 2.50
N ALA A 282 14.28 1.49 2.47
CA ALA A 282 13.58 1.97 3.67
C ALA A 282 12.72 0.89 4.36
N LEU A 283 12.36 -0.17 3.64
CA LEU A 283 11.54 -1.28 4.14
C LEU A 283 12.35 -2.51 4.56
N ARG A 284 13.69 -2.43 4.52
CA ARG A 284 14.58 -3.56 4.86
C ARG A 284 14.36 -4.12 6.26
N HIS A 285 13.92 -3.32 7.22
CA HIS A 285 13.63 -3.74 8.59
C HIS A 285 12.13 -3.90 8.87
N CYS A 286 11.32 -3.82 7.83
CA CYS A 286 9.87 -3.90 7.92
C CYS A 286 9.35 -5.19 7.28
N ALA A 287 8.10 -5.51 7.58
CA ALA A 287 7.31 -6.38 6.74
C ALA A 287 6.10 -5.60 6.20
N VAL A 288 5.70 -5.93 4.98
CA VAL A 288 4.53 -5.37 4.31
C VAL A 288 3.59 -6.53 3.98
N VAL A 289 2.34 -6.40 4.40
CA VAL A 289 1.27 -7.33 4.04
C VAL A 289 0.27 -6.57 3.20
N GLN A 290 0.01 -7.00 1.97
CA GLN A 290 -0.87 -6.28 1.05
C GLN A 290 -1.85 -7.19 0.32
N ALA A 291 -2.99 -6.61 -0.10
CA ALA A 291 -3.92 -7.18 -1.05
C ALA A 291 -4.40 -6.09 -2.01
N SER A 292 -4.77 -6.48 -3.22
CA SER A 292 -5.37 -5.58 -4.20
C SER A 292 -6.89 -5.70 -4.19
N TYR A 293 -7.56 -4.64 -4.62
CA TYR A 293 -8.99 -4.62 -4.89
C TYR A 293 -9.25 -3.85 -6.20
N SER A 294 -10.37 -4.15 -6.85
CA SER A 294 -10.70 -3.61 -8.17
C SER A 294 -11.96 -2.75 -8.12
N SER A 295 -12.05 -1.77 -9.01
CA SER A 295 -13.29 -1.02 -9.24
C SER A 295 -13.98 -1.50 -10.51
N ARG A 296 -15.25 -1.10 -10.72
CA ARG A 296 -16.01 -1.39 -11.96
C ARG A 296 -15.33 -0.93 -13.24
N SER A 297 -14.48 0.09 -13.15
CA SER A 297 -13.68 0.58 -14.28
C SER A 297 -12.47 -0.30 -14.61
N GLY A 298 -12.23 -1.38 -13.84
CA GLY A 298 -11.05 -2.23 -13.94
C GLY A 298 -9.79 -1.63 -13.32
N SER A 299 -9.93 -0.52 -12.61
CA SER A 299 -8.84 0.13 -11.89
C SER A 299 -8.52 -0.62 -10.60
N VAL A 300 -7.25 -0.70 -10.25
CA VAL A 300 -6.78 -1.47 -9.09
C VAL A 300 -6.33 -0.52 -7.98
N GLY A 301 -6.85 -0.76 -6.79
CA GLY A 301 -6.37 -0.17 -5.54
C GLY A 301 -5.69 -1.22 -4.67
N HIS A 302 -5.01 -0.78 -3.64
CA HIS A 302 -4.28 -1.65 -2.72
C HIS A 302 -4.60 -1.32 -1.27
N VAL A 303 -4.62 -2.35 -0.45
CA VAL A 303 -4.69 -2.27 1.01
C VAL A 303 -3.42 -2.90 1.55
N ALA A 304 -2.70 -2.22 2.42
CA ALA A 304 -1.49 -2.76 3.01
C ALA A 304 -1.37 -2.42 4.50
N LEU A 305 -0.64 -3.27 5.21
CA LEU A 305 -0.15 -3.06 6.56
C LEU A 305 1.37 -3.09 6.55
N ILE A 306 1.98 -2.14 7.24
CA ILE A 306 3.42 -1.99 7.38
C ILE A 306 3.76 -2.05 8.86
N GLY A 307 4.75 -2.87 9.21
CA GLY A 307 5.21 -3.00 10.58
C GLY A 307 6.58 -3.65 10.68
N PRO A 308 7.05 -3.96 11.89
CA PRO A 308 8.28 -4.71 12.08
C PRO A 308 8.17 -6.12 11.50
N MET A 309 9.29 -6.75 11.17
CA MET A 309 9.30 -8.13 10.65
C MET A 309 8.61 -9.11 11.61
N ARG A 310 8.60 -8.84 12.91
CA ARG A 310 7.86 -9.60 13.91
C ARG A 310 6.41 -9.13 14.02
N MET A 311 5.59 -9.44 13.10
CA MET A 311 4.16 -9.12 13.20
C MET A 311 3.28 -10.38 13.31
N ALA A 312 2.04 -10.20 13.75
CA ALA A 312 1.04 -11.26 13.75
C ALA A 312 0.50 -11.50 12.32
N TYR A 313 1.32 -12.15 11.48
CA TYR A 313 1.06 -12.32 10.05
C TYR A 313 -0.32 -12.90 9.72
N ALA A 314 -0.82 -13.86 10.51
CA ALA A 314 -2.15 -14.45 10.29
C ALA A 314 -3.26 -13.40 10.42
N THR A 315 -3.20 -12.59 11.47
CA THR A 315 -4.15 -11.50 11.72
C THR A 315 -4.00 -10.40 10.67
N ALA A 316 -2.77 -9.95 10.39
CA ALA A 316 -2.49 -8.91 9.41
C ALA A 316 -2.99 -9.30 8.00
N ARG A 317 -2.68 -10.53 7.56
CA ARG A 317 -3.11 -11.03 6.25
C ARG A 317 -4.62 -11.12 6.14
N SER A 318 -5.28 -11.69 7.14
CA SER A 318 -6.74 -11.80 7.15
C SER A 318 -7.42 -10.44 7.18
N ALA A 319 -6.91 -9.49 7.97
CA ALA A 319 -7.45 -8.14 8.05
C ALA A 319 -7.33 -7.38 6.70
N VAL A 320 -6.16 -7.44 6.08
CA VAL A 320 -5.93 -6.82 4.76
C VAL A 320 -6.84 -7.44 3.69
N GLN A 321 -6.97 -8.78 3.68
CA GLN A 321 -7.84 -9.49 2.74
C GLN A 321 -9.32 -9.17 2.97
N ALA A 322 -9.77 -9.07 4.21
CA ALA A 322 -11.16 -8.71 4.54
C ALA A 322 -11.51 -7.31 4.03
N VAL A 323 -10.62 -6.33 4.24
CA VAL A 323 -10.85 -4.95 3.75
C VAL A 323 -10.80 -4.89 2.23
N ALA A 324 -9.86 -5.58 1.59
CA ALA A 324 -9.78 -5.63 0.14
C ALA A 324 -11.05 -6.27 -0.48
N ALA A 325 -11.51 -7.40 0.06
CA ALA A 325 -12.74 -8.05 -0.37
C ALA A 325 -14.00 -7.19 -0.10
N TYR A 326 -14.01 -6.40 0.96
CA TYR A 326 -15.08 -5.44 1.21
C TYR A 326 -15.10 -4.34 0.16
N LEU A 327 -13.94 -3.76 -0.18
CA LEU A 327 -13.80 -2.74 -1.22
C LEU A 327 -14.13 -3.28 -2.61
N ASP A 328 -13.72 -4.51 -2.94
CA ASP A 328 -14.10 -5.20 -4.18
C ASP A 328 -15.63 -5.29 -4.33
N ARG A 329 -16.34 -5.70 -3.28
CA ARG A 329 -17.82 -5.80 -3.32
C ARG A 329 -18.52 -4.45 -3.45
N LEU A 330 -17.90 -3.39 -2.93
CA LEU A 330 -18.50 -2.06 -2.91
C LEU A 330 -18.24 -1.29 -4.21
N LEU A 331 -17.05 -1.42 -4.78
CA LEU A 331 -16.57 -0.66 -5.93
C LEU A 331 -16.56 -1.47 -7.23
N GLY A 332 -16.58 -2.80 -7.11
CA GLY A 332 -16.60 -3.79 -8.19
C GLY A 332 -17.98 -4.17 -8.70
#